data_ea4316dba2264a14f8b36d5b72e655f5
#
_entry.id   ea4316dba2264a14f8b36d5b72e655f5
#
_cell.length_a   1.000
_cell.length_b   1.000
_cell.length_c   1.000
_cell.angle_alpha   90.00
_cell.angle_beta   90.00
_cell.angle_gamma   90.00
#
_symmetry.space_group_name_H-M   'P 1'
#
loop_
_entity.id
_entity.type
_entity.pdbx_description
1 polymer ?
#
loop_
_entity_poly.entity_id
_entity_poly.type
_entity_poly.pdbx_seq_one_letter_code
_entity_poly.pdbx_strand_id
1 'polypeptide(L)'
;MDRRLILAVAGSGKTTYLINTLNLEQRFLIVTYTDNNLANIRQRIINTFGYVPQNITLMSYFQFLIRVCYRPFLKDKVRAKGITWDMPNQNTLKLKRNNPLFYLTKGRYLYHNRIAKLCLECCVNLIKERIEKFYDYFMFDEIQDLGGHDFNLIQAITPTTIDCLFVGDFYQHTFETSNDGNVNNGLYNDYKKYKKIWSEIGVSIDENTLSNSYRCSPTTCQLVTQQLHIQISSHRQDNTEIILIDNQDDADTLFVDNEKIKLFYKEANKYSCYAENWGKSKGLDKFQDVCIVLNQTTLKGYNDNTLHQLNPSTRNKLYVAYTRAKRDIYCIPHVFLDKYKQ
;
A
#
# COMPACT_ATOMS: atom_id res chain seq x y z
N MET A 1 9.89 4.26 -24.96
CA MET A 1 10.07 3.64 -23.63
C MET A 1 9.70 4.66 -22.58
N ASP A 2 8.56 4.49 -21.97
CA ASP A 2 8.07 5.35 -20.88
C ASP A 2 8.18 4.59 -19.55
N ARG A 3 8.90 5.13 -18.56
CA ARG A 3 8.99 4.57 -17.22
C ARG A 3 8.47 5.61 -16.26
N ARG A 4 7.26 5.40 -15.76
CA ARG A 4 6.56 6.40 -14.98
C ARG A 4 6.04 5.84 -13.65
N LEU A 5 6.24 6.60 -12.59
CA LEU A 5 5.63 6.41 -11.29
C LEU A 5 4.62 7.55 -11.04
N ILE A 6 3.35 7.19 -10.95
CA ILE A 6 2.29 8.14 -10.58
C ILE A 6 2.09 8.07 -9.08
N LEU A 7 2.42 9.17 -8.39
CA LEU A 7 2.19 9.38 -6.98
C LEU A 7 0.81 9.99 -6.79
N ALA A 8 -0.15 9.13 -6.58
CA ALA A 8 -1.57 9.42 -6.53
C ALA A 8 -2.03 9.73 -5.11
N VAL A 9 -3.19 10.37 -4.99
CA VAL A 9 -3.86 10.56 -3.70
C VAL A 9 -4.95 9.50 -3.45
N ALA A 10 -5.46 9.42 -2.23
CA ALA A 10 -6.56 8.53 -1.87
C ALA A 10 -7.81 8.80 -2.72
N GLY A 11 -8.41 7.73 -3.27
CA GLY A 11 -9.64 7.86 -4.05
C GLY A 11 -9.51 8.52 -5.41
N SER A 12 -8.29 8.71 -5.95
CA SER A 12 -8.05 9.37 -7.24
C SER A 12 -8.28 8.49 -8.48
N GLY A 13 -8.63 7.21 -8.29
CA GLY A 13 -8.89 6.30 -9.42
C GLY A 13 -7.65 5.59 -9.97
N LYS A 14 -6.62 5.33 -9.15
CA LYS A 14 -5.38 4.60 -9.54
C LYS A 14 -5.65 3.36 -10.39
N THR A 15 -6.45 2.44 -9.87
CA THR A 15 -6.78 1.18 -10.56
C THR A 15 -7.54 1.42 -11.85
N THR A 16 -8.45 2.40 -11.89
CA THR A 16 -9.15 2.80 -13.11
C THR A 16 -8.19 3.30 -14.17
N TYR A 17 -7.22 4.12 -13.78
CA TYR A 17 -6.18 4.61 -14.69
C TYR A 17 -5.37 3.47 -15.31
N LEU A 18 -4.94 2.48 -14.50
CA LEU A 18 -4.25 1.28 -14.99
C LEU A 18 -5.12 0.49 -15.99
N ILE A 19 -6.39 0.29 -15.69
CA ILE A 19 -7.31 -0.45 -16.58
C ILE A 19 -7.51 0.28 -17.91
N ASN A 20 -7.63 1.61 -17.89
CA ASN A 20 -7.82 2.42 -19.10
C ASN A 20 -6.57 2.46 -20.01
N THR A 21 -5.40 2.05 -19.51
CA THR A 21 -4.17 1.92 -20.30
C THR A 21 -4.14 0.60 -21.09
N LEU A 22 -4.93 -0.40 -20.69
CA LEU A 22 -4.91 -1.73 -21.31
C LEU A 22 -5.55 -1.73 -22.70
N ASN A 23 -5.00 -2.57 -23.58
CA ASN A 23 -5.52 -2.83 -24.92
C ASN A 23 -5.31 -4.31 -25.31
N LEU A 24 -5.76 -4.71 -26.48
CA LEU A 24 -5.66 -6.09 -26.98
C LEU A 24 -4.40 -6.37 -27.83
N GLU A 25 -3.60 -5.36 -28.11
CA GLU A 25 -2.43 -5.44 -29.00
C GLU A 25 -1.13 -5.70 -28.25
N GLN A 26 -0.98 -5.08 -27.07
CA GLN A 26 0.23 -5.12 -26.25
C GLN A 26 0.11 -6.17 -25.13
N ARG A 27 1.24 -6.71 -24.70
CA ARG A 27 1.31 -7.73 -23.64
C ARG A 27 1.60 -7.06 -22.30
N PHE A 28 0.70 -7.24 -21.35
CA PHE A 28 0.76 -6.58 -20.04
C PHE A 28 1.09 -7.57 -18.93
N LEU A 29 2.05 -7.20 -18.09
CA LEU A 29 2.29 -7.81 -16.79
C LEU A 29 1.82 -6.83 -15.71
N ILE A 30 0.74 -7.17 -15.03
CA ILE A 30 0.16 -6.36 -13.95
C ILE A 30 0.41 -7.07 -12.63
N VAL A 31 1.08 -6.39 -11.71
CA VAL A 31 1.37 -6.89 -10.37
C VAL A 31 0.70 -5.99 -9.35
N THR A 32 0.08 -6.59 -8.35
CA THR A 32 -0.48 -5.90 -7.18
C THR A 32 -0.13 -6.66 -5.91
N TYR A 33 -0.21 -6.00 -4.76
CA TYR A 33 0.28 -6.62 -3.53
C TYR A 33 -0.73 -7.60 -2.90
N THR A 34 -2.00 -7.20 -2.75
CA THR A 34 -3.00 -7.97 -2.01
C THR A 34 -3.93 -8.78 -2.90
N ASP A 35 -4.45 -9.91 -2.38
CA ASP A 35 -5.42 -10.74 -3.11
C ASP A 35 -6.75 -9.99 -3.35
N ASN A 36 -7.14 -9.10 -2.45
CA ASN A 36 -8.33 -8.26 -2.65
C ASN A 36 -8.16 -7.30 -3.83
N ASN A 37 -7.00 -6.66 -3.96
CA ASN A 37 -6.70 -5.80 -5.11
C ASN A 37 -6.62 -6.63 -6.39
N LEU A 38 -6.03 -7.82 -6.32
CA LEU A 38 -5.98 -8.76 -7.45
C LEU A 38 -7.38 -9.11 -7.96
N ALA A 39 -8.30 -9.44 -7.06
CA ALA A 39 -9.70 -9.75 -7.40
C ALA A 39 -10.42 -8.52 -7.99
N ASN A 40 -10.21 -7.32 -7.41
CA ASN A 40 -10.79 -6.07 -7.90
C ASN A 40 -10.29 -5.73 -9.33
N ILE A 41 -8.98 -5.80 -9.57
CA ILE A 41 -8.40 -5.55 -10.89
C ILE A 41 -8.96 -6.57 -11.90
N ARG A 42 -9.01 -7.85 -11.55
CA ARG A 42 -9.58 -8.91 -12.42
C ARG A 42 -11.02 -8.59 -12.79
N GLN A 43 -11.86 -8.23 -11.83
CA GLN A 43 -13.27 -7.90 -12.10
C GLN A 43 -13.39 -6.68 -13.02
N ARG A 44 -12.55 -5.66 -12.83
CA ARG A 44 -12.55 -4.47 -13.70
C ARG A 44 -12.10 -4.80 -15.12
N ILE A 45 -11.09 -5.66 -15.30
CA ILE A 45 -10.70 -6.16 -16.63
C ILE A 45 -11.88 -6.87 -17.29
N ILE A 46 -12.57 -7.76 -16.57
CA ILE A 46 -13.74 -8.46 -17.10
C ILE A 46 -14.85 -7.46 -17.46
N ASN A 47 -15.10 -6.46 -16.64
CA ASN A 47 -16.11 -5.44 -16.94
C ASN A 47 -15.77 -4.61 -18.19
N THR A 48 -14.49 -4.39 -18.45
CA THR A 48 -14.03 -3.60 -19.61
C THR A 48 -14.02 -4.43 -20.91
N PHE A 49 -13.54 -5.68 -20.87
CA PHE A 49 -13.32 -6.49 -22.06
C PHE A 49 -14.33 -7.66 -22.22
N GLY A 50 -15.19 -7.89 -21.21
CA GLY A 50 -16.09 -9.04 -21.17
C GLY A 50 -15.45 -10.34 -20.66
N TYR A 51 -14.12 -10.41 -20.64
CA TYR A 51 -13.31 -11.55 -20.22
C TYR A 51 -11.91 -11.06 -19.79
N VAL A 52 -11.03 -11.96 -19.37
CA VAL A 52 -9.61 -11.63 -19.15
C VAL A 52 -8.83 -11.97 -20.41
N PRO A 53 -8.35 -10.98 -21.19
CA PRO A 53 -7.61 -11.21 -22.42
C PRO A 53 -6.31 -11.99 -22.17
N GLN A 54 -5.89 -12.85 -23.12
CA GLN A 54 -4.68 -13.67 -22.97
C GLN A 54 -3.38 -12.86 -22.94
N ASN A 55 -3.38 -11.68 -23.53
CA ASN A 55 -2.24 -10.75 -23.51
C ASN A 55 -2.10 -9.99 -22.19
N ILE A 56 -3.03 -10.15 -21.24
CA ILE A 56 -3.00 -9.55 -19.92
C ILE A 56 -2.68 -10.60 -18.86
N THR A 57 -1.48 -10.53 -18.30
CA THR A 57 -1.05 -11.37 -17.17
C THR A 57 -1.21 -10.58 -15.87
N LEU A 58 -2.13 -11.00 -15.02
CA LEU A 58 -2.41 -10.40 -13.72
C LEU A 58 -2.01 -11.35 -12.60
N MET A 59 -1.22 -10.87 -11.64
CA MET A 59 -0.77 -11.69 -10.49
C MET A 59 -0.51 -10.86 -9.24
N SER A 60 -0.56 -11.52 -8.08
CA SER A 60 -0.08 -10.91 -6.85
C SER A 60 1.45 -10.82 -6.84
N TYR A 61 2.00 -9.91 -6.04
CA TYR A 61 3.46 -9.77 -5.91
C TYR A 61 4.14 -11.09 -5.53
N PHE A 62 3.55 -11.85 -4.61
CA PHE A 62 4.11 -13.14 -4.21
C PHE A 62 4.09 -14.16 -5.38
N GLN A 63 3.01 -14.18 -6.18
CA GLN A 63 2.97 -15.00 -7.39
C GLN A 63 4.01 -14.56 -8.42
N PHE A 64 4.20 -13.26 -8.62
CA PHE A 64 5.25 -12.69 -9.46
C PHE A 64 6.63 -13.13 -8.98
N LEU A 65 6.94 -12.95 -7.70
CA LEU A 65 8.20 -13.33 -7.09
C LEU A 65 8.51 -14.82 -7.31
N ILE A 66 7.50 -15.68 -7.17
CA ILE A 66 7.70 -17.13 -7.32
C ILE A 66 7.72 -17.56 -8.79
N ARG A 67 6.76 -17.12 -9.62
CA ARG A 67 6.56 -17.66 -10.97
C ARG A 67 7.45 -17.00 -12.01
N VAL A 68 7.76 -15.72 -11.84
CA VAL A 68 8.54 -14.94 -12.81
C VAL A 68 10.00 -14.83 -12.37
N CYS A 69 10.27 -14.62 -11.08
CA CYS A 69 11.62 -14.32 -10.59
C CYS A 69 12.35 -15.57 -10.09
N TYR A 70 11.75 -16.39 -9.21
CA TYR A 70 12.45 -17.48 -8.54
C TYR A 70 12.46 -18.80 -9.34
N ARG A 71 11.29 -19.33 -9.66
CA ARG A 71 11.17 -20.69 -10.24
C ARG A 71 11.95 -20.88 -11.54
N PRO A 72 11.93 -19.95 -12.50
CA PRO A 72 12.60 -20.17 -13.80
C PRO A 72 14.12 -20.32 -13.68
N PHE A 73 14.75 -19.73 -12.67
CA PHE A 73 16.20 -19.59 -12.60
C PHE A 73 16.84 -20.30 -11.42
N LEU A 74 16.10 -20.45 -10.31
CA LEU A 74 16.68 -20.87 -9.03
C LEU A 74 16.06 -22.15 -8.47
N LYS A 75 14.90 -22.61 -8.94
CA LYS A 75 14.22 -23.80 -8.41
C LYS A 75 15.16 -25.01 -8.38
N ASP A 76 15.78 -25.34 -9.50
CA ASP A 76 16.63 -26.53 -9.65
C ASP A 76 18.01 -26.36 -8.99
N LYS A 77 18.51 -25.13 -8.90
CA LYS A 77 19.77 -24.79 -8.22
C LYS A 77 19.63 -24.88 -6.72
N VAL A 78 18.58 -24.27 -6.19
CA VAL A 78 18.35 -24.16 -4.72
C VAL A 78 17.75 -25.44 -4.16
N ARG A 79 16.91 -26.14 -4.93
CA ARG A 79 16.23 -27.40 -4.55
C ARG A 79 15.52 -27.29 -3.20
N ALA A 80 14.83 -26.18 -2.97
CA ALA A 80 14.01 -26.00 -1.78
C ALA A 80 12.78 -26.93 -1.83
N LYS A 81 12.42 -27.50 -0.68
CA LYS A 81 11.23 -28.36 -0.53
C LYS A 81 9.93 -27.54 -0.54
N GLY A 82 10.00 -26.27 -0.16
CA GLY A 82 8.87 -25.37 -0.06
C GLY A 82 9.28 -24.00 0.49
N ILE A 83 8.29 -23.22 0.92
CA ILE A 83 8.47 -21.90 1.51
C ILE A 83 7.95 -21.95 2.93
N THR A 84 8.67 -21.35 3.87
CA THR A 84 8.20 -21.10 5.23
C THR A 84 7.85 -19.63 5.42
N TRP A 85 6.80 -19.41 6.21
CA TRP A 85 6.39 -18.07 6.65
C TRP A 85 7.02 -17.70 8.00
N ASP A 86 7.75 -18.62 8.61
CA ASP A 86 8.50 -18.32 9.83
C ASP A 86 9.58 -17.28 9.55
N MET A 87 9.80 -16.41 10.52
CA MET A 87 10.89 -15.44 10.43
C MET A 87 12.25 -16.16 10.62
N PRO A 88 13.27 -15.74 9.86
CA PRO A 88 14.61 -16.28 10.05
C PRO A 88 15.11 -16.06 11.48
N ASN A 89 15.75 -17.08 12.06
CA ASN A 89 16.41 -16.94 13.36
C ASN A 89 17.49 -15.85 13.29
N GLN A 90 17.63 -15.06 14.35
CA GLN A 90 18.64 -13.99 14.44
C GLN A 90 20.07 -14.45 14.14
N ASN A 91 20.43 -15.68 14.48
CA ASN A 91 21.73 -16.26 14.15
C ASN A 91 21.95 -16.39 12.64
N THR A 92 20.89 -16.52 11.84
CA THR A 92 21.01 -16.57 10.37
C THR A 92 21.35 -15.22 9.77
N LEU A 93 21.09 -14.11 10.45
CA LEU A 93 21.49 -12.75 10.02
C LEU A 93 23.01 -12.58 10.02
N LYS A 94 23.73 -13.35 10.84
CA LYS A 94 25.20 -13.35 10.94
C LYS A 94 25.88 -14.20 9.85
N LEU A 95 25.10 -15.02 9.13
CA LEU A 95 25.64 -15.86 8.07
C LEU A 95 26.03 -15.02 6.85
N LYS A 96 27.09 -15.44 6.18
CA LYS A 96 27.46 -14.85 4.88
C LYS A 96 26.38 -15.16 3.84
N ARG A 97 26.17 -14.25 2.89
CA ARG A 97 25.15 -14.37 1.83
C ARG A 97 25.35 -15.58 0.90
N ASN A 98 26.57 -16.11 0.78
CA ASN A 98 26.84 -17.33 0.03
C ASN A 98 26.52 -18.61 0.82
N ASN A 99 26.16 -18.51 2.11
CA ASN A 99 25.74 -19.66 2.90
C ASN A 99 24.27 -20.00 2.60
N PRO A 100 23.92 -21.21 2.12
CA PRO A 100 22.54 -21.57 1.83
C PRO A 100 21.59 -21.43 3.02
N LEU A 101 22.06 -21.61 4.26
CA LEU A 101 21.26 -21.44 5.46
C LEU A 101 20.86 -19.99 5.76
N PHE A 102 21.43 -19.02 5.02
CA PHE A 102 20.91 -17.67 5.06
C PHE A 102 19.52 -17.60 4.43
N TYR A 103 19.26 -18.35 3.37
CA TYR A 103 17.98 -18.34 2.61
C TYR A 103 17.07 -19.50 2.98
N LEU A 104 17.60 -20.59 3.51
CA LEU A 104 16.92 -21.84 3.77
C LEU A 104 16.95 -22.22 5.25
N THR A 105 15.89 -22.83 5.72
CA THR A 105 15.92 -23.57 6.99
C THR A 105 16.81 -24.82 6.86
N LYS A 106 17.17 -25.47 8.00
CA LYS A 106 17.82 -26.78 8.00
C LYS A 106 16.99 -27.83 7.26
N GLY A 107 15.66 -27.75 7.29
CA GLY A 107 14.73 -28.60 6.56
C GLY A 107 14.60 -28.28 5.06
N ARG A 108 15.36 -27.31 4.54
CA ARG A 108 15.38 -26.84 3.15
C ARG A 108 14.09 -26.12 2.71
N TYR A 109 13.44 -25.38 3.61
CA TYR A 109 12.37 -24.45 3.25
C TYR A 109 12.93 -23.05 3.10
N LEU A 110 12.54 -22.34 2.02
CA LEU A 110 12.93 -20.95 1.79
C LEU A 110 12.20 -20.02 2.77
N TYR A 111 12.94 -19.09 3.36
CA TYR A 111 12.31 -17.98 4.08
C TYR A 111 11.64 -17.03 3.10
N HIS A 112 10.32 -16.84 3.22
CA HIS A 112 9.52 -16.02 2.31
C HIS A 112 10.09 -14.61 2.13
N ASN A 113 10.55 -13.98 3.23
CA ASN A 113 11.10 -12.62 3.25
C ASN A 113 12.52 -12.47 2.65
N ARG A 114 13.17 -13.59 2.27
CA ARG A 114 14.51 -13.60 1.65
C ARG A 114 14.53 -14.04 0.20
N ILE A 115 13.38 -14.38 -0.38
CA ILE A 115 13.30 -14.81 -1.78
C ILE A 115 13.65 -13.66 -2.72
N ALA A 116 13.13 -12.45 -2.48
CA ALA A 116 13.46 -11.28 -3.28
C ALA A 116 14.96 -10.96 -3.27
N LYS A 117 15.59 -11.05 -2.09
CA LYS A 117 17.03 -10.87 -1.95
C LYS A 117 17.82 -11.92 -2.72
N LEU A 118 17.42 -13.19 -2.63
CA LEU A 118 18.06 -14.28 -3.37
C LEU A 118 17.98 -14.04 -4.89
N CYS A 119 16.81 -13.63 -5.39
CA CYS A 119 16.62 -13.29 -6.80
C CYS A 119 17.49 -12.12 -7.22
N LEU A 120 17.55 -11.06 -6.39
CA LEU A 120 18.36 -9.88 -6.64
C LEU A 120 19.84 -10.21 -6.77
N GLU A 121 20.38 -11.08 -5.92
CA GLU A 121 21.79 -11.45 -5.92
C GLU A 121 22.16 -12.46 -7.03
N CYS A 122 21.23 -13.34 -7.42
CA CYS A 122 21.56 -14.47 -8.28
C CYS A 122 21.07 -14.37 -9.72
N CYS A 123 20.00 -13.63 -10.01
CA CYS A 123 19.35 -13.72 -11.33
C CYS A 123 18.63 -12.44 -11.79
N VAL A 124 18.94 -11.28 -11.26
CA VAL A 124 18.27 -10.03 -11.61
C VAL A 124 18.26 -9.74 -13.11
N ASN A 125 19.37 -9.93 -13.82
CA ASN A 125 19.46 -9.71 -15.27
C ASN A 125 18.59 -10.71 -16.05
N LEU A 126 18.59 -11.98 -15.65
CA LEU A 126 17.74 -13.01 -16.27
C LEU A 126 16.25 -12.72 -16.06
N ILE A 127 15.89 -12.13 -14.91
CA ILE A 127 14.51 -11.69 -14.65
C ILE A 127 14.13 -10.56 -15.62
N LYS A 128 15.01 -9.57 -15.80
CA LYS A 128 14.81 -8.46 -16.75
C LYS A 128 14.60 -8.97 -18.17
N GLU A 129 15.54 -9.77 -18.67
CA GLU A 129 15.46 -10.39 -20.00
C GLU A 129 14.16 -11.19 -20.19
N ARG A 130 13.73 -11.90 -19.14
CA ARG A 130 12.45 -12.63 -19.18
C ARG A 130 11.25 -11.70 -19.29
N ILE A 131 11.22 -10.63 -18.51
CA ILE A 131 10.12 -9.65 -18.55
C ILE A 131 10.08 -9.01 -19.95
N GLU A 132 11.20 -8.53 -20.45
CA GLU A 132 11.34 -7.93 -21.80
C GLU A 132 10.91 -8.86 -22.92
N LYS A 133 11.21 -10.16 -22.82
CA LYS A 133 10.84 -11.17 -23.82
C LYS A 133 9.33 -11.40 -23.90
N PHE A 134 8.63 -11.39 -22.79
CA PHE A 134 7.24 -11.83 -22.72
C PHE A 134 6.22 -10.70 -22.63
N TYR A 135 6.64 -9.48 -22.28
CA TYR A 135 5.75 -8.35 -22.04
C TYR A 135 6.25 -7.10 -22.73
N ASP A 136 5.31 -6.20 -23.04
CA ASP A 136 5.56 -4.88 -23.59
C ASP A 136 5.36 -3.81 -22.51
N TYR A 137 4.57 -4.13 -21.47
CA TYR A 137 4.30 -3.29 -20.31
C TYR A 137 4.51 -4.06 -19.01
N PHE A 138 5.20 -3.43 -18.06
CA PHE A 138 5.27 -3.85 -16.66
C PHE A 138 4.54 -2.83 -15.79
N MET A 139 3.42 -3.24 -15.19
CA MET A 139 2.58 -2.40 -14.36
C MET A 139 2.57 -2.87 -12.91
N PHE A 140 2.58 -1.92 -11.97
CA PHE A 140 2.46 -2.22 -10.55
C PHE A 140 1.42 -1.33 -9.88
N ASP A 141 0.38 -1.93 -9.28
CA ASP A 141 -0.63 -1.22 -8.48
C ASP A 141 -0.25 -1.30 -7.00
N GLU A 142 -0.45 -0.20 -6.25
CA GLU A 142 -0.11 -0.05 -4.84
C GLU A 142 1.39 -0.26 -4.57
N ILE A 143 2.27 0.36 -5.39
CA ILE A 143 3.73 0.21 -5.30
C ILE A 143 4.30 0.59 -3.93
N GLN A 144 3.61 1.46 -3.17
CA GLN A 144 4.01 1.86 -1.82
C GLN A 144 3.87 0.73 -0.79
N ASP A 145 3.26 -0.41 -1.12
CA ASP A 145 3.19 -1.54 -0.20
C ASP A 145 4.47 -2.38 -0.18
N LEU A 146 5.40 -2.11 -1.09
CA LEU A 146 6.69 -2.78 -1.13
C LEU A 146 7.67 -2.19 -0.12
N GLY A 147 8.29 -3.04 0.68
CA GLY A 147 9.34 -2.70 1.63
C GLY A 147 10.58 -3.58 1.48
N GLY A 148 11.63 -3.30 2.24
CA GLY A 148 12.81 -4.14 2.36
C GLY A 148 13.42 -4.60 1.03
N HIS A 149 13.68 -5.88 0.89
CA HIS A 149 14.25 -6.47 -0.31
C HIS A 149 13.28 -6.57 -1.49
N ASP A 150 11.97 -6.55 -1.23
CA ASP A 150 10.94 -6.55 -2.26
C ASP A 150 11.01 -5.26 -3.07
N PHE A 151 11.13 -4.12 -2.39
CA PHE A 151 11.36 -2.82 -3.02
C PHE A 151 12.66 -2.82 -3.86
N ASN A 152 13.77 -3.31 -3.28
CA ASN A 152 15.05 -3.36 -3.98
C ASN A 152 15.00 -4.22 -5.25
N LEU A 153 14.25 -5.35 -5.23
CA LEU A 153 14.10 -6.20 -6.40
C LEU A 153 13.35 -5.47 -7.52
N ILE A 154 12.21 -4.85 -7.20
CA ILE A 154 11.45 -4.10 -8.21
C ILE A 154 12.28 -2.93 -8.75
N GLN A 155 12.97 -2.18 -7.88
CA GLN A 155 13.87 -1.12 -8.31
C GLN A 155 14.95 -1.63 -9.26
N ALA A 156 15.55 -2.78 -8.99
CA ALA A 156 16.64 -3.34 -9.80
C ALA A 156 16.16 -3.88 -11.17
N ILE A 157 14.93 -4.37 -11.26
CA ILE A 157 14.37 -4.88 -12.53
C ILE A 157 13.69 -3.79 -13.37
N THR A 158 13.38 -2.62 -12.80
CA THR A 158 12.68 -1.51 -13.50
C THR A 158 13.48 -0.95 -14.69
N PRO A 159 14.82 -0.80 -14.68
CA PRO A 159 15.58 -0.38 -15.86
C PRO A 159 15.57 -1.45 -16.97
N THR A 160 14.44 -1.61 -17.64
CA THR A 160 14.17 -2.54 -18.75
C THR A 160 13.99 -1.78 -20.07
N THR A 161 13.87 -2.50 -21.18
CA THR A 161 13.60 -1.95 -22.51
C THR A 161 12.10 -1.84 -22.83
N ILE A 162 11.21 -2.17 -21.88
CA ILE A 162 9.76 -2.07 -22.01
C ILE A 162 9.22 -0.88 -21.21
N ASP A 163 7.97 -0.53 -21.46
CA ASP A 163 7.30 0.51 -20.72
C ASP A 163 6.94 0.04 -19.29
N CYS A 164 7.15 0.92 -18.31
CA CYS A 164 6.81 0.66 -16.91
C CYS A 164 5.83 1.72 -16.40
N LEU A 165 4.72 1.27 -15.83
CA LEU A 165 3.74 2.15 -15.21
C LEU A 165 3.43 1.68 -13.79
N PHE A 166 3.93 2.44 -12.82
CA PHE A 166 3.70 2.18 -11.40
C PHE A 166 2.75 3.22 -10.84
N VAL A 167 1.81 2.79 -10.03
CA VAL A 167 0.88 3.70 -9.34
C VAL A 167 0.86 3.39 -7.86
N GLY A 168 0.77 4.43 -7.05
CA GLY A 168 0.71 4.28 -5.61
C GLY A 168 0.40 5.59 -4.89
N ASP A 169 0.00 5.48 -3.64
CA ASP A 169 -0.17 6.60 -2.73
C ASP A 169 0.86 6.48 -1.61
N PHE A 170 1.90 7.31 -1.67
CA PHE A 170 3.02 7.28 -0.70
C PHE A 170 2.52 7.31 0.76
N TYR A 171 1.49 8.10 1.03
CA TYR A 171 0.96 8.27 2.37
C TYR A 171 -0.01 7.16 2.81
N GLN A 172 -0.35 6.23 1.91
CA GLN A 172 -1.09 5.00 2.26
C GLN A 172 -0.19 3.81 2.63
N HIS A 173 1.11 4.04 2.80
CA HIS A 173 1.98 3.02 3.37
C HIS A 173 1.69 2.88 4.87
N THR A 174 1.06 1.79 5.28
CA THR A 174 0.62 1.55 6.66
C THR A 174 1.20 0.29 7.30
N PHE A 175 1.89 -0.55 6.53
CA PHE A 175 2.57 -1.77 6.98
C PHE A 175 3.79 -2.06 6.11
N GLU A 176 4.76 -2.78 6.67
CA GLU A 176 5.95 -3.22 5.96
C GLU A 176 5.80 -4.67 5.50
N THR A 177 6.16 -4.94 4.25
CA THR A 177 5.92 -6.23 3.59
C THR A 177 7.02 -7.24 3.84
N SER A 178 8.26 -6.82 3.94
CA SER A 178 9.37 -7.71 4.14
C SER A 178 10.33 -7.14 5.19
N ASN A 179 10.26 -7.69 6.38
CA ASN A 179 11.19 -7.38 7.46
C ASN A 179 12.34 -8.39 7.44
N ASP A 180 13.50 -8.01 6.93
CA ASP A 180 14.77 -8.74 7.06
C ASP A 180 15.88 -7.77 7.50
N GLY A 181 15.97 -7.53 8.80
CA GLY A 181 16.85 -6.52 9.39
C GLY A 181 16.38 -5.09 9.10
N ASN A 182 17.32 -4.17 8.91
CA ASN A 182 17.05 -2.73 8.77
C ASN A 182 17.03 -2.26 7.30
N VAL A 183 16.78 -3.15 6.34
CA VAL A 183 16.81 -2.81 4.91
C VAL A 183 15.63 -1.90 4.57
N ASN A 184 15.94 -0.71 4.05
CA ASN A 184 14.96 0.32 3.70
C ASN A 184 14.12 0.84 4.89
N ASN A 185 14.58 0.65 6.13
CA ASN A 185 13.95 1.29 7.27
C ASN A 185 13.86 2.80 7.04
N GLY A 186 12.66 3.34 7.18
CA GLY A 186 12.41 4.76 6.95
C GLY A 186 12.29 5.18 5.48
N LEU A 187 12.19 4.25 4.52
CA LEU A 187 11.92 4.56 3.10
C LEU A 187 10.71 5.48 2.94
N TYR A 188 9.65 5.23 3.71
CA TYR A 188 8.40 5.97 3.69
C TYR A 188 8.32 7.11 4.72
N ASN A 189 9.44 7.49 5.31
CA ASN A 189 9.50 8.64 6.21
C ASN A 189 9.80 9.96 5.48
N ASP A 190 10.43 9.87 4.30
CA ASP A 190 10.86 11.03 3.52
C ASP A 190 10.39 10.91 2.06
N TYR A 191 9.36 11.69 1.73
CA TYR A 191 8.77 11.75 0.41
C TYR A 191 9.75 12.21 -0.68
N LYS A 192 10.62 13.18 -0.38
CA LYS A 192 11.60 13.69 -1.35
C LYS A 192 12.65 12.61 -1.66
N LYS A 193 13.12 11.92 -0.62
CA LYS A 193 14.07 10.81 -0.76
C LYS A 193 13.45 9.66 -1.56
N TYR A 194 12.19 9.30 -1.29
CA TYR A 194 11.48 8.27 -2.05
C TYR A 194 11.42 8.59 -3.55
N LYS A 195 11.05 9.82 -3.92
CA LYS A 195 11.05 10.27 -5.32
C LYS A 195 12.43 10.21 -5.95
N LYS A 196 13.46 10.68 -5.23
CA LYS A 196 14.84 10.69 -5.69
C LYS A 196 15.32 9.28 -6.06
N ILE A 197 15.04 8.27 -5.22
CA ILE A 197 15.42 6.88 -5.47
C ILE A 197 14.86 6.37 -6.81
N TRP A 198 13.60 6.70 -7.15
CA TRP A 198 13.01 6.32 -8.42
C TRP A 198 13.58 7.11 -9.61
N SER A 199 13.80 8.40 -9.44
CA SER A 199 14.38 9.24 -10.49
C SER A 199 15.82 8.84 -10.84
N GLU A 200 16.61 8.37 -9.87
CA GLU A 200 17.99 7.91 -10.08
C GLU A 200 18.08 6.67 -10.99
N ILE A 201 17.03 5.87 -11.10
CA ILE A 201 16.96 4.73 -12.02
C ILE A 201 16.22 5.05 -13.33
N GLY A 202 15.99 6.35 -13.60
CA GLY A 202 15.39 6.82 -14.85
C GLY A 202 13.87 6.66 -14.92
N VAL A 203 13.17 6.66 -13.77
CA VAL A 203 11.72 6.67 -13.68
C VAL A 203 11.24 8.12 -13.54
N SER A 204 10.36 8.56 -14.42
CA SER A 204 9.71 9.88 -14.32
C SER A 204 8.66 9.86 -13.22
N ILE A 205 8.62 10.93 -12.41
CA ILE A 205 7.67 11.08 -11.31
C ILE A 205 6.52 11.97 -11.74
N ASP A 206 5.31 11.45 -11.66
CA ASP A 206 4.08 12.19 -11.98
C ASP A 206 3.26 12.36 -10.69
N GLU A 207 3.13 13.61 -10.24
CA GLU A 207 2.36 13.99 -9.06
C GLU A 207 1.03 14.69 -9.43
N ASN A 208 0.75 14.85 -10.72
CA ASN A 208 -0.35 15.69 -11.20
C ASN A 208 -1.53 14.87 -11.72
N THR A 209 -1.28 13.79 -12.46
CA THR A 209 -2.33 13.01 -13.15
C THR A 209 -3.41 12.48 -12.21
N LEU A 210 -3.04 12.05 -11.00
CA LEU A 210 -3.96 11.48 -10.01
C LEU A 210 -3.92 12.27 -8.67
N SER A 211 -3.90 13.59 -8.74
CA SER A 211 -3.85 14.53 -7.60
C SER A 211 -5.23 14.83 -6.98
N ASN A 212 -6.32 14.49 -7.67
CA ASN A 212 -7.68 14.80 -7.23
C ASN A 212 -8.46 13.53 -6.84
N SER A 213 -9.14 13.60 -5.71
CA SER A 213 -9.95 12.50 -5.17
C SER A 213 -11.38 12.54 -5.72
N TYR A 214 -11.88 11.39 -6.17
CA TYR A 214 -13.32 11.18 -6.46
C TYR A 214 -14.09 10.74 -5.21
N ARG A 215 -13.38 10.33 -4.15
CA ARG A 215 -13.98 9.84 -2.89
C ARG A 215 -14.16 10.96 -1.88
N CYS A 216 -13.06 11.66 -1.59
CA CYS A 216 -13.03 12.65 -0.52
C CYS A 216 -13.71 13.95 -0.97
N SER A 217 -14.55 14.51 -0.09
CA SER A 217 -15.16 15.82 -0.29
C SER A 217 -14.11 16.94 -0.25
N PRO A 218 -14.46 18.15 -0.73
CA PRO A 218 -13.59 19.33 -0.57
C PRO A 218 -13.20 19.57 0.89
N THR A 219 -14.14 19.41 1.83
CA THR A 219 -13.91 19.60 3.28
C THR A 219 -12.89 18.60 3.83
N THR A 220 -13.02 17.30 3.46
CA THR A 220 -12.04 16.27 3.86
C THR A 220 -10.66 16.56 3.25
N CYS A 221 -10.60 16.96 1.98
CA CYS A 221 -9.32 17.32 1.33
C CYS A 221 -8.67 18.51 2.01
N GLN A 222 -9.44 19.53 2.39
CA GLN A 222 -8.95 20.68 3.12
C GLN A 222 -8.40 20.30 4.50
N LEU A 223 -9.12 19.47 5.26
CA LEU A 223 -8.64 18.95 6.55
C LEU A 223 -7.28 18.26 6.40
N VAL A 224 -7.17 17.34 5.44
CA VAL A 224 -5.94 16.58 5.17
C VAL A 224 -4.80 17.52 4.80
N THR A 225 -5.03 18.48 3.92
CA THR A 225 -4.01 19.44 3.49
C THR A 225 -3.55 20.35 4.63
N GLN A 226 -4.48 20.87 5.43
CA GLN A 226 -4.16 21.79 6.52
C GLN A 226 -3.54 21.08 7.72
N GLN A 227 -4.10 19.95 8.13
CA GLN A 227 -3.70 19.26 9.37
C GLN A 227 -2.52 18.31 9.17
N LEU A 228 -2.47 17.60 8.03
CA LEU A 228 -1.44 16.59 7.78
C LEU A 228 -0.34 17.06 6.81
N HIS A 229 -0.50 18.25 6.20
CA HIS A 229 0.40 18.77 5.15
C HIS A 229 0.59 17.77 3.99
N ILE A 230 -0.49 17.06 3.62
CA ILE A 230 -0.55 16.18 2.46
C ILE A 230 -1.43 16.84 1.42
N GLN A 231 -0.84 17.16 0.25
CA GLN A 231 -1.58 17.84 -0.82
C GLN A 231 -2.57 16.88 -1.46
N ILE A 232 -3.84 17.21 -1.40
CA ILE A 232 -4.96 16.49 -2.01
C ILE A 232 -6.06 17.47 -2.39
N SER A 233 -6.64 17.28 -3.57
CA SER A 233 -7.80 18.05 -4.02
C SER A 233 -8.97 17.15 -4.28
N SER A 234 -10.17 17.69 -4.43
CA SER A 234 -11.40 16.94 -4.72
C SER A 234 -11.88 17.21 -6.14
N HIS A 235 -12.40 16.15 -6.80
CA HIS A 235 -13.25 16.30 -7.98
C HIS A 235 -14.70 16.67 -7.64
N ARG A 236 -15.08 16.49 -6.37
CA ARG A 236 -16.43 16.75 -5.88
C ARG A 236 -16.61 18.23 -5.52
N GLN A 237 -17.86 18.67 -5.43
CA GLN A 237 -18.25 20.03 -5.07
C GLN A 237 -19.29 20.09 -3.96
N ASP A 238 -19.62 18.93 -3.35
CA ASP A 238 -20.56 18.81 -2.28
C ASP A 238 -19.99 19.28 -0.93
N ASN A 239 -20.87 19.75 -0.08
CA ASN A 239 -20.52 20.15 1.28
C ASN A 239 -20.66 18.96 2.22
N THR A 240 -19.64 18.74 3.03
CA THR A 240 -19.64 17.75 4.12
C THR A 240 -19.07 18.39 5.38
N GLU A 241 -19.28 17.73 6.52
CA GLU A 241 -18.91 18.29 7.81
C GLU A 241 -17.79 17.46 8.48
N ILE A 242 -17.01 18.15 9.31
CA ILE A 242 -16.05 17.56 10.23
C ILE A 242 -16.42 18.04 11.61
N ILE A 243 -16.92 17.13 12.43
CA ILE A 243 -17.51 17.41 13.72
C ILE A 243 -16.60 16.85 14.80
N LEU A 244 -16.08 17.72 15.65
CA LEU A 244 -15.39 17.29 16.89
C LEU A 244 -16.44 17.08 17.97
N ILE A 245 -16.52 15.86 18.47
CA ILE A 245 -17.45 15.51 19.56
C ILE A 245 -16.86 16.03 20.89
N ASP A 246 -17.64 16.79 21.62
CA ASP A 246 -17.23 17.47 22.83
C ASP A 246 -18.00 17.02 24.09
N ASN A 247 -18.97 16.12 23.92
CA ASN A 247 -19.78 15.60 25.02
C ASN A 247 -19.95 14.08 24.96
N GLN A 248 -20.34 13.50 26.10
CA GLN A 248 -20.47 12.05 26.28
C GLN A 248 -21.68 11.47 25.56
N ASP A 249 -22.81 12.18 25.53
CA ASP A 249 -24.08 11.68 25.02
C ASP A 249 -24.01 11.47 23.49
N ASP A 250 -23.39 12.41 22.77
CA ASP A 250 -23.15 12.30 21.35
C ASP A 250 -22.16 11.15 21.04
N ALA A 251 -21.10 11.01 21.84
CA ALA A 251 -20.14 9.92 21.69
C ALA A 251 -20.81 8.55 21.90
N ASP A 252 -21.71 8.43 22.89
CA ASP A 252 -22.47 7.21 23.18
C ASP A 252 -23.43 6.88 22.01
N THR A 253 -24.12 7.89 21.51
CA THR A 253 -25.00 7.75 20.34
C THR A 253 -24.23 7.23 19.13
N LEU A 254 -23.08 7.83 18.81
CA LEU A 254 -22.23 7.39 17.72
C LEU A 254 -21.65 5.99 17.97
N PHE A 255 -21.33 5.63 19.22
CA PHE A 255 -20.75 4.33 19.55
C PHE A 255 -21.69 3.17 19.20
N VAL A 256 -22.98 3.30 19.49
CA VAL A 256 -23.99 2.26 19.22
C VAL A 256 -24.48 2.25 17.77
N ASP A 257 -24.24 3.33 17.00
CA ASP A 257 -24.65 3.42 15.60
C ASP A 257 -23.80 2.48 14.73
N ASN A 258 -24.40 1.38 14.25
CA ASN A 258 -23.70 0.40 13.40
C ASN A 258 -23.65 0.79 11.90
N GLU A 259 -24.23 1.90 11.49
CA GLU A 259 -24.09 2.42 10.13
C GLU A 259 -22.76 3.20 9.96
N LYS A 260 -22.27 3.79 11.05
CA LYS A 260 -21.00 4.54 11.07
C LYS A 260 -19.88 3.68 11.66
N ILE A 261 -18.81 3.49 10.90
CA ILE A 261 -17.64 2.76 11.39
C ILE A 261 -16.82 3.63 12.35
N LYS A 262 -16.35 3.03 13.46
CA LYS A 262 -15.41 3.66 14.40
C LYS A 262 -13.99 3.22 14.04
N LEU A 263 -13.18 4.15 13.62
CA LEU A 263 -11.78 3.90 13.27
C LEU A 263 -10.89 4.26 14.44
N PHE A 264 -10.21 3.26 15.00
CA PHE A 264 -9.27 3.40 16.11
C PHE A 264 -7.83 3.40 15.62
N TYR A 265 -6.94 4.05 16.33
CA TYR A 265 -5.50 3.96 16.03
C TYR A 265 -4.99 2.52 16.12
N LYS A 266 -5.40 1.81 17.18
CA LYS A 266 -5.09 0.39 17.49
C LYS A 266 -6.21 -0.21 18.32
N GLU A 267 -6.21 -1.53 18.47
CA GLU A 267 -7.06 -2.29 19.40
C GLU A 267 -8.57 -2.12 19.17
N ALA A 268 -8.99 -1.86 17.92
CA ALA A 268 -10.42 -1.80 17.58
C ALA A 268 -11.21 -3.06 18.03
N ASN A 269 -10.54 -4.21 18.09
CA ASN A 269 -11.12 -5.47 18.53
C ASN A 269 -11.44 -5.53 20.04
N LYS A 270 -11.02 -4.55 20.83
CA LYS A 270 -11.39 -4.40 22.24
C LYS A 270 -12.71 -3.64 22.46
N TYR A 271 -13.37 -3.24 21.39
CA TYR A 271 -14.62 -2.49 21.46
C TYR A 271 -15.74 -3.28 20.77
N SER A 272 -16.85 -3.48 21.47
CA SER A 272 -18.03 -4.22 20.94
C SER A 272 -18.90 -3.31 20.08
N CYS A 273 -18.35 -2.77 18.99
CA CYS A 273 -19.06 -1.94 18.02
C CYS A 273 -18.55 -2.21 16.60
N TYR A 274 -19.18 -1.61 15.60
CA TYR A 274 -18.68 -1.65 14.22
C TYR A 274 -17.39 -0.83 14.12
N ALA A 275 -16.24 -1.49 14.21
CA ALA A 275 -14.95 -0.84 14.33
C ALA A 275 -13.85 -1.50 13.50
N GLU A 276 -12.82 -0.72 13.16
CA GLU A 276 -11.57 -1.19 12.56
C GLU A 276 -10.39 -0.30 12.98
N ASN A 277 -9.17 -0.79 12.85
CA ASN A 277 -7.99 0.04 13.04
C ASN A 277 -7.74 0.94 11.82
N TRP A 278 -7.22 2.17 12.03
CA TRP A 278 -6.95 3.14 10.96
C TRP A 278 -6.24 2.52 9.76
N GLY A 279 -5.09 1.88 9.98
CA GLY A 279 -4.30 1.31 8.89
C GLY A 279 -4.96 0.12 8.20
N LYS A 280 -5.77 -0.66 8.92
CA LYS A 280 -6.50 -1.81 8.37
C LYS A 280 -7.74 -1.42 7.56
N SER A 281 -8.21 -0.18 7.70
CA SER A 281 -9.29 0.35 6.88
C SER A 281 -8.87 0.64 5.42
N LYS A 282 -7.56 0.53 5.11
CA LYS A 282 -7.05 0.64 3.75
C LYS A 282 -7.75 -0.36 2.83
N GLY A 283 -8.16 0.11 1.64
CA GLY A 283 -8.87 -0.71 0.64
C GLY A 283 -10.38 -0.87 0.90
N LEU A 284 -10.91 -0.37 2.03
CA LEU A 284 -12.34 -0.39 2.31
C LEU A 284 -12.99 0.90 1.79
N ASP A 285 -13.83 0.79 0.76
CA ASP A 285 -14.41 1.94 0.04
C ASP A 285 -15.93 2.12 0.26
N LYS A 286 -16.50 1.40 1.22
CA LYS A 286 -17.96 1.33 1.40
C LYS A 286 -18.57 2.36 2.35
N PHE A 287 -17.74 3.10 3.10
CA PHE A 287 -18.21 3.97 4.17
C PHE A 287 -18.73 5.31 3.63
N GLN A 288 -19.89 5.73 4.14
CA GLN A 288 -20.41 7.08 3.93
C GLN A 288 -19.82 8.01 4.99
N ASP A 289 -20.26 7.88 6.21
CA ASP A 289 -19.76 8.62 7.35
C ASP A 289 -18.76 7.77 8.14
N VAL A 290 -17.80 8.43 8.78
CA VAL A 290 -16.74 7.77 9.52
C VAL A 290 -16.51 8.46 10.88
N CYS A 291 -16.49 7.67 11.94
CA CYS A 291 -16.05 8.15 13.25
C CYS A 291 -14.54 7.87 13.41
N ILE A 292 -13.76 8.89 13.68
CA ILE A 292 -12.30 8.78 13.90
C ILE A 292 -12.01 8.99 15.37
N VAL A 293 -11.58 7.94 16.06
CA VAL A 293 -11.26 7.99 17.48
C VAL A 293 -9.84 8.51 17.67
N LEU A 294 -9.73 9.72 18.18
CA LEU A 294 -8.47 10.41 18.42
C LEU A 294 -7.93 10.06 19.82
N ASN A 295 -6.75 9.46 19.89
CA ASN A 295 -6.06 9.28 21.17
C ASN A 295 -5.50 10.61 21.68
N GLN A 296 -5.00 10.64 22.91
CA GLN A 296 -4.52 11.86 23.57
C GLN A 296 -3.53 12.67 22.72
N THR A 297 -2.56 12.00 22.08
CA THR A 297 -1.55 12.66 21.24
C THR A 297 -2.17 13.26 19.99
N THR A 298 -3.05 12.50 19.31
CA THR A 298 -3.68 12.97 18.09
C THR A 298 -4.77 14.00 18.33
N LEU A 299 -5.50 13.93 19.46
CA LEU A 299 -6.45 14.97 19.85
C LEU A 299 -5.73 16.28 20.12
N LYS A 300 -4.63 16.24 20.88
CA LYS A 300 -3.79 17.42 21.10
C LYS A 300 -3.29 17.99 19.77
N GLY A 301 -2.72 17.14 18.89
CA GLY A 301 -2.25 17.57 17.59
C GLY A 301 -3.34 18.15 16.69
N TYR A 302 -4.58 17.65 16.78
CA TYR A 302 -5.74 18.18 16.07
C TYR A 302 -6.07 19.61 16.54
N ASN A 303 -6.16 19.81 17.86
CA ASN A 303 -6.47 21.12 18.45
C ASN A 303 -5.37 22.15 18.20
N ASP A 304 -4.11 21.73 18.23
CA ASP A 304 -2.93 22.60 18.08
C ASP A 304 -2.50 22.77 16.60
N ASN A 305 -3.21 22.18 15.62
CA ASN A 305 -2.81 22.11 14.20
C ASN A 305 -1.40 21.54 13.97
N THR A 306 -1.00 20.53 14.76
CA THR A 306 0.34 19.93 14.71
C THR A 306 0.34 18.46 14.28
N LEU A 307 -0.77 17.95 13.71
CA LEU A 307 -0.85 16.56 13.23
C LEU A 307 0.20 16.22 12.16
N HIS A 308 0.67 17.19 11.39
CA HIS A 308 1.75 17.00 10.41
C HIS A 308 3.10 16.63 11.06
N GLN A 309 3.29 16.90 12.36
CA GLN A 309 4.49 16.57 13.13
C GLN A 309 4.47 15.16 13.72
N LEU A 310 3.36 14.42 13.58
CA LEU A 310 3.27 13.03 14.01
C LEU A 310 4.34 12.17 13.33
N ASN A 311 4.74 11.09 14.00
CA ASN A 311 5.58 10.08 13.36
C ASN A 311 4.96 9.67 12.02
N PRO A 312 5.74 9.54 10.94
CA PRO A 312 5.24 9.23 9.59
C PRO A 312 4.25 8.05 9.53
N SER A 313 4.52 6.97 10.25
CA SER A 313 3.60 5.81 10.30
C SER A 313 2.25 6.17 10.93
N THR A 314 2.22 6.99 11.98
CA THR A 314 0.97 7.43 12.62
C THR A 314 0.22 8.40 11.71
N ARG A 315 0.92 9.37 11.12
CA ARG A 315 0.36 10.33 10.16
C ARG A 315 -0.28 9.62 8.96
N ASN A 316 0.42 8.63 8.39
CA ASN A 316 -0.08 7.85 7.26
C ASN A 316 -1.34 7.05 7.63
N LYS A 317 -1.38 6.42 8.81
CA LYS A 317 -2.59 5.73 9.29
C LYS A 317 -3.76 6.68 9.48
N LEU A 318 -3.52 7.88 10.01
CA LEU A 318 -4.55 8.89 10.18
C LEU A 318 -5.04 9.43 8.81
N TYR A 319 -4.13 9.64 7.86
CA TYR A 319 -4.48 9.96 6.47
C TYR A 319 -5.39 8.89 5.86
N VAL A 320 -5.04 7.60 6.03
CA VAL A 320 -5.90 6.51 5.59
C VAL A 320 -7.28 6.62 6.23
N ALA A 321 -7.37 6.85 7.53
CA ALA A 321 -8.64 6.95 8.24
C ALA A 321 -9.51 8.11 7.74
N TYR A 322 -8.96 9.33 7.65
CA TYR A 322 -9.68 10.50 7.14
C TYR A 322 -10.20 10.27 5.71
N THR A 323 -9.38 9.66 4.86
CA THR A 323 -9.74 9.44 3.45
C THR A 323 -10.66 8.25 3.20
N ARG A 324 -11.22 7.62 4.26
CA ARG A 324 -12.29 6.60 4.13
C ARG A 324 -13.68 7.19 3.99
N ALA A 325 -13.89 8.38 4.54
CA ALA A 325 -15.19 9.04 4.50
C ALA A 325 -15.54 9.50 3.07
N LYS A 326 -16.79 9.22 2.68
CA LYS A 326 -17.41 9.79 1.49
C LYS A 326 -18.26 11.02 1.86
N ARG A 327 -18.77 11.09 3.11
CA ARG A 327 -19.53 12.21 3.64
C ARG A 327 -18.85 12.76 4.90
N ASP A 328 -19.52 12.72 6.02
CA ASP A 328 -19.12 13.42 7.23
C ASP A 328 -18.09 12.65 8.06
N ILE A 329 -17.28 13.38 8.78
CA ILE A 329 -16.27 12.85 9.69
C ILE A 329 -16.60 13.31 11.11
N TYR A 330 -16.75 12.34 12.01
CA TYR A 330 -16.94 12.57 13.43
C TYR A 330 -15.64 12.26 14.16
N CYS A 331 -14.96 13.28 14.67
CA CYS A 331 -13.75 13.12 15.47
C CYS A 331 -14.14 12.91 16.93
N ILE A 332 -13.89 11.72 17.47
CA ILE A 332 -14.27 11.36 18.84
C ILE A 332 -13.03 11.29 19.73
N PRO A 333 -12.89 12.13 20.78
CA PRO A 333 -11.88 11.95 21.79
C PRO A 333 -11.97 10.56 22.46
N HIS A 334 -10.87 9.82 22.52
CA HIS A 334 -10.87 8.44 23.02
C HIS A 334 -11.44 8.32 24.44
N VAL A 335 -11.26 9.34 25.28
CA VAL A 335 -11.74 9.36 26.66
C VAL A 335 -13.24 9.10 26.79
N PHE A 336 -14.04 9.52 25.81
CA PHE A 336 -15.48 9.25 25.80
C PHE A 336 -15.81 7.78 25.53
N LEU A 337 -14.89 7.02 24.94
CA LEU A 337 -15.08 5.61 24.60
C LEU A 337 -14.35 4.64 25.52
N ASP A 338 -13.55 5.12 26.47
CA ASP A 338 -12.75 4.24 27.36
C ASP A 338 -13.62 3.32 28.20
N LYS A 339 -14.82 3.75 28.58
CA LYS A 339 -15.80 2.91 29.31
C LYS A 339 -16.31 1.68 28.55
N TYR A 340 -16.16 1.66 27.22
CA TYR A 340 -16.57 0.55 26.34
C TYR A 340 -15.42 -0.40 26.01
N LYS A 341 -14.20 -0.10 26.46
CA LYS A 341 -13.02 -0.93 26.21
C LYS A 341 -13.08 -2.18 27.09
N GLN A 342 -12.98 -3.36 26.47
CA GLN A 342 -12.93 -4.68 27.09
C GLN A 342 -11.49 -5.15 27.32
#